data_aa1b7baceafbce9289aa68ee5cf9b889
#
_entry.id   aa1b7baceafbce9289aa68ee5cf9b889
#
_cell.length_a   1.000
_cell.length_b   1.000
_cell.length_c   1.000
_cell.angle_alpha   90.00
_cell.angle_beta   90.00
_cell.angle_gamma   90.00
#
_symmetry.space_group_name_H-M   'P 1'
#
loop_
_entity.id
_entity.type
_entity.pdbx_description
1 polymer ?
#
loop_
_entity_poly.entity_id
_entity_poly.type
_entity_poly.pdbx_seq_one_letter_code
_entity_poly.pdbx_strand_id
1 'polypeptide(L)'
;RGLGDVYKRQSINCFNFTKAFMGANGIDIGSGFTTPDIEEGLIKETAINKSYMAFVLADHSKFRRVYSVTFAPLQKCCIITDKLPTPDFSQVTVIKEVKNDLHRNA
;
A
#
# COMPACT_ATOMS: atom_id res chain seq x y z
N ARG A 1 9.17 11.13 17.45
CA ARG A 1 8.51 9.88 17.79
C ARG A 1 7.86 9.94 19.14
N GLY A 2 7.57 8.80 19.68
CA GLY A 2 7.00 8.72 21.01
C GLY A 2 5.55 9.14 21.04
N LEU A 3 5.25 10.22 21.72
CA LEU A 3 3.86 10.64 21.90
C LEU A 3 3.14 10.92 20.58
N GLY A 4 3.85 11.49 19.61
CA GLY A 4 3.23 11.78 18.32
C GLY A 4 2.77 10.54 17.59
N ASP A 5 3.58 9.49 17.60
CA ASP A 5 3.24 8.25 16.90
C ASP A 5 2.13 7.50 17.60
N VAL A 6 2.13 7.47 18.93
CA VAL A 6 1.06 6.85 19.70
C VAL A 6 -0.26 7.58 19.42
N TYR A 7 -0.22 8.91 19.41
CA TYR A 7 -1.40 9.69 19.14
C TYR A 7 -1.97 9.44 17.75
N LYS A 8 -1.11 9.34 16.76
CA LYS A 8 -1.55 9.05 15.38
C LYS A 8 -2.29 7.72 15.30
N ARG A 9 -1.75 6.69 15.93
CA ARG A 9 -2.40 5.38 15.89
C ARG A 9 -3.74 5.40 16.62
N GLN A 10 -3.81 6.09 17.75
CA GLN A 10 -5.07 6.22 18.47
C GLN A 10 -6.11 6.97 17.66
N SER A 11 -5.69 8.04 16.97
CA SER A 11 -6.60 8.81 16.14
C SER A 11 -7.15 7.96 15.01
N ILE A 12 -6.31 7.15 14.35
CA ILE A 12 -6.75 6.27 13.27
C ILE A 12 -7.77 5.26 13.80
N ASN A 13 -7.53 4.72 14.99
CA ASN A 13 -8.44 3.74 15.60
C ASN A 13 -9.80 4.30 15.93
N CYS A 14 -9.93 5.62 16.06
CA CYS A 14 -11.21 6.26 16.32
C CYS A 14 -12.09 6.40 15.08
N PHE A 15 -11.54 6.15 13.88
CA PHE A 15 -12.26 6.38 12.63
C PHE A 15 -12.48 5.08 11.89
N ASN A 16 -13.55 5.06 11.10
CA ASN A 16 -13.80 4.00 10.13
C ASN A 16 -13.72 4.65 8.75
N PHE A 17 -12.91 4.07 7.87
CA PHE A 17 -12.69 4.62 6.54
C PHE A 17 -13.44 3.79 5.50
N THR A 18 -14.05 4.44 4.53
CA THR A 18 -14.61 3.75 3.39
C THR A 18 -13.48 3.29 2.48
N LYS A 19 -12.54 4.17 2.22
CA LYS A 19 -11.36 3.86 1.38
C LYS A 19 -10.12 4.42 2.04
N ALA A 20 -9.03 3.70 1.90
CA ALA A 20 -7.72 4.17 2.31
C ALA A 20 -6.77 4.06 1.14
N PHE A 21 -5.93 5.08 0.97
CA PHE A 21 -4.91 5.13 -0.08
C PHE A 21 -3.56 5.30 0.59
N MET A 22 -2.59 4.49 0.21
CA MET A 22 -1.29 4.56 0.84
C MET A 22 -0.20 4.11 -0.11
N GLY A 23 1.05 4.45 0.23
CA GLY A 23 2.20 3.96 -0.52
C GLY A 23 2.80 2.74 0.12
N ALA A 24 3.66 2.06 -0.62
CA ALA A 24 4.47 0.96 -0.11
C ALA A 24 5.88 1.10 -0.67
N ASN A 25 6.86 0.69 0.11
CA ASN A 25 8.24 0.71 -0.36
C ASN A 25 8.58 -0.56 -1.14
N GLY A 26 7.94 -1.66 -0.81
CA GLY A 26 8.15 -2.92 -1.51
C GLY A 26 6.86 -3.69 -1.67
N ILE A 27 6.73 -4.37 -2.80
CA ILE A 27 5.58 -5.21 -3.13
C ILE A 27 6.12 -6.53 -3.64
N ASP A 28 5.82 -7.61 -2.92
CA ASP A 28 6.34 -8.93 -3.24
C ASP A 28 5.27 -9.98 -3.03
N ILE A 29 5.24 -10.97 -3.91
CA ILE A 29 4.18 -11.99 -3.86
C ILE A 29 4.22 -12.77 -2.55
N GLY A 30 5.41 -13.13 -2.09
CA GLY A 30 5.54 -13.89 -0.84
C GLY A 30 5.42 -13.03 0.40
N SER A 31 5.96 -11.82 0.37
CA SER A 31 6.05 -10.96 1.57
C SER A 31 4.94 -9.94 1.67
N GLY A 32 4.21 -9.68 0.59
CA GLY A 32 3.14 -8.68 0.61
C GLY A 32 3.67 -7.26 0.47
N PHE A 33 2.99 -6.32 1.13
CA PHE A 33 3.38 -4.91 1.11
C PHE A 33 4.31 -4.64 2.28
N THR A 34 5.47 -4.05 1.99
CA THR A 34 6.51 -3.87 3.00
C THR A 34 7.01 -2.43 3.06
N THR A 35 7.55 -2.08 4.21
CA THR A 35 8.17 -0.79 4.48
C THR A 35 9.34 -1.02 5.44
N PRO A 36 10.38 -0.18 5.42
CA PRO A 36 11.46 -0.31 6.39
C PRO A 36 11.13 0.21 7.79
N ASP A 37 10.09 1.02 7.94
CA ASP A 37 9.75 1.69 9.19
C ASP A 37 8.60 0.98 9.90
N ILE A 38 8.86 0.46 11.11
CA ILE A 38 7.85 -0.28 11.87
C ILE A 38 6.65 0.59 12.24
N GLU A 39 6.87 1.87 12.53
CA GLU A 39 5.77 2.75 12.93
C GLU A 39 4.89 3.10 11.75
N GLU A 40 5.48 3.36 10.59
CA GLU A 40 4.69 3.54 9.37
C GLU A 40 3.91 2.27 9.04
N GLY A 41 4.54 1.12 9.21
CA GLY A 41 3.88 -0.16 8.98
C GLY A 41 2.66 -0.36 9.86
N LEU A 42 2.79 -0.03 11.14
CA LEU A 42 1.67 -0.15 12.08
C LEU A 42 0.53 0.79 11.73
N ILE A 43 0.84 2.01 11.33
CA ILE A 43 -0.18 2.99 10.93
C ILE A 43 -0.90 2.50 9.67
N LYS A 44 -0.14 2.01 8.69
CA LYS A 44 -0.73 1.51 7.44
C LYS A 44 -1.58 0.27 7.68
N GLU A 45 -1.10 -0.64 8.51
CA GLU A 45 -1.87 -1.83 8.87
C GLU A 45 -3.19 -1.45 9.53
N THR A 46 -3.16 -0.50 10.46
CA THR A 46 -4.36 -0.03 11.14
C THR A 46 -5.33 0.60 10.15
N ALA A 47 -4.84 1.44 9.26
CA ALA A 47 -5.68 2.10 8.26
C ALA A 47 -6.35 1.07 7.34
N ILE A 48 -5.61 0.05 6.93
CA ILE A 48 -6.14 -1.02 6.07
C ILE A 48 -7.25 -1.76 6.81
N ASN A 49 -7.02 -2.12 8.07
CA ASN A 49 -7.98 -2.88 8.85
C ASN A 49 -9.25 -2.08 9.16
N LYS A 50 -9.16 -0.76 9.17
CA LYS A 50 -10.31 0.12 9.40
C LYS A 50 -11.03 0.50 8.12
N SER A 51 -10.54 0.09 6.97
CA SER A 51 -11.09 0.50 5.68
C SER A 51 -11.98 -0.58 5.09
N TYR A 52 -13.01 -0.15 4.40
CA TYR A 52 -13.79 -1.07 3.58
C TYR A 52 -13.00 -1.53 2.37
N MET A 53 -12.28 -0.61 1.74
CA MET A 53 -11.36 -0.92 0.64
C MET A 53 -10.06 -0.19 0.85
N ALA A 54 -8.95 -0.84 0.55
CA ALA A 54 -7.64 -0.24 0.66
C ALA A 54 -6.91 -0.32 -0.68
N PHE A 55 -6.21 0.75 -1.01
CA PHE A 55 -5.46 0.88 -2.26
C PHE A 55 -4.01 1.24 -1.95
N VAL A 56 -3.09 0.56 -2.62
CA VAL A 56 -1.68 0.89 -2.54
C VAL A 56 -1.25 1.51 -3.87
N LEU A 57 -0.71 2.72 -3.79
CA LEU A 57 -0.18 3.43 -4.96
C LEU A 57 1.32 3.25 -4.97
N ALA A 58 1.84 2.69 -6.05
CA ALA A 58 3.27 2.45 -6.16
C ALA A 58 3.66 2.41 -7.63
N ASP A 59 4.83 2.95 -7.95
CA ASP A 59 5.34 2.83 -9.30
C ASP A 59 5.97 1.45 -9.50
N HIS A 60 6.32 1.15 -10.74
CA HIS A 60 6.83 -0.18 -11.09
C HIS A 60 8.13 -0.55 -10.37
N SER A 61 8.89 0.43 -9.88
CA SER A 61 10.16 0.16 -9.21
C SER A 61 9.98 -0.49 -7.84
N LYS A 62 8.77 -0.43 -7.28
CA LYS A 62 8.50 -0.99 -5.96
C LYS A 62 8.23 -2.50 -5.98
N PHE A 63 7.93 -3.05 -7.14
CA PHE A 63 7.64 -4.47 -7.26
C PHE A 63 8.91 -5.31 -7.08
N ARG A 64 8.74 -6.47 -6.44
CA ARG A 64 9.82 -7.41 -6.15
C ARG A 64 10.86 -6.89 -5.17
N ARG A 65 10.50 -5.88 -4.40
CA ARG A 65 11.32 -5.39 -3.30
C ARG A 65 10.71 -5.80 -1.99
N VAL A 66 11.56 -6.18 -1.04
CA VAL A 66 11.12 -6.62 0.29
C VAL A 66 11.88 -5.82 1.32
N TYR A 67 11.12 -5.20 2.22
CA TYR A 67 11.70 -4.49 3.35
C TYR A 67 11.32 -5.21 4.64
N SER A 68 11.86 -4.75 5.76
CA SER A 68 11.82 -5.51 7.01
C SER A 68 10.44 -5.64 7.64
N VAL A 69 9.51 -4.76 7.31
CA VAL A 69 8.19 -4.74 7.97
C VAL A 69 7.11 -4.98 6.93
N THR A 70 6.39 -6.09 7.08
CA THR A 70 5.19 -6.35 6.27
C THR A 70 3.98 -5.76 6.97
N PHE A 71 3.20 -4.94 6.26
CA PHE A 71 2.00 -4.36 6.86
C PHE A 71 0.70 -4.92 6.31
N ALA A 72 0.74 -5.67 5.22
CA ALA A 72 -0.44 -6.36 4.72
C ALA A 72 -0.07 -7.40 3.66
N PRO A 73 -0.82 -8.48 3.55
CA PRO A 73 -0.70 -9.39 2.41
C PRO A 73 -1.28 -8.72 1.17
N LEU A 74 -0.88 -9.19 -0.01
CA LEU A 74 -1.32 -8.56 -1.25
C LEU A 74 -2.84 -8.58 -1.42
N GLN A 75 -3.49 -9.63 -0.95
CA GLN A 75 -4.92 -9.80 -1.11
C GLN A 75 -5.75 -8.74 -0.39
N LYS A 76 -5.15 -8.04 0.56
CA LYS A 76 -5.87 -7.05 1.36
C LYS A 76 -6.06 -5.72 0.63
N CYS A 77 -5.28 -5.45 -0.40
CA CYS A 77 -5.29 -4.15 -1.06
C CYS A 77 -5.33 -4.30 -2.57
N CYS A 78 -5.96 -3.34 -3.22
CA CYS A 78 -5.82 -3.19 -4.67
C CYS A 78 -4.58 -2.35 -4.95
N ILE A 79 -3.89 -2.65 -6.03
CA ILE A 79 -2.68 -1.92 -6.39
C ILE A 79 -2.98 -0.97 -7.55
N ILE A 80 -2.53 0.27 -7.42
CA ILE A 80 -2.58 1.25 -8.50
C ILE A 80 -1.14 1.57 -8.87
N THR A 81 -0.76 1.27 -10.10
CA THR A 81 0.61 1.43 -10.54
C THR A 81 0.67 2.01 -11.94
N ASP A 82 1.82 2.53 -12.34
CA ASP A 82 2.05 3.02 -13.68
C ASP A 82 2.28 1.89 -14.68
N LYS A 83 2.95 0.83 -14.22
CA LYS A 83 3.30 -0.29 -15.10
C LYS A 83 3.47 -1.56 -14.28
N LEU A 84 2.74 -2.60 -14.63
CA LEU A 84 2.87 -3.88 -13.97
C LEU A 84 4.04 -4.66 -14.59
N PRO A 85 5.07 -5.01 -13.81
CA PRO A 85 6.26 -5.68 -14.35
C PRO A 85 5.98 -7.10 -14.85
N THR A 86 5.04 -7.80 -14.21
CA THR A 86 4.74 -9.19 -14.54
C THR A 86 3.29 -9.48 -14.20
N PRO A 87 2.61 -10.36 -14.98
CA PRO A 87 1.22 -10.68 -14.70
C PRO A 87 1.00 -11.50 -13.43
N ASP A 88 2.06 -12.01 -12.81
CA ASP A 88 1.93 -12.85 -11.61
C ASP A 88 1.18 -12.15 -10.49
N PHE A 89 1.38 -10.85 -10.33
CA PHE A 89 0.72 -10.08 -9.29
C PHE A 89 -0.79 -9.99 -9.50
N SER A 90 -1.24 -10.01 -10.74
CA SER A 90 -2.67 -9.94 -11.06
C SER A 90 -3.43 -11.17 -10.61
N GLN A 91 -2.73 -12.28 -10.38
CA GLN A 91 -3.36 -13.51 -9.91
C GLN A 91 -3.63 -13.47 -8.39
N VAL A 92 -3.02 -12.53 -7.70
CA VAL A 92 -3.08 -12.45 -6.24
C VAL A 92 -3.98 -11.31 -5.78
N THR A 93 -4.01 -10.21 -6.51
CA THR A 93 -4.82 -9.06 -6.15
C THR A 93 -5.26 -8.30 -7.40
N VAL A 94 -6.19 -7.37 -7.21
CA VAL A 94 -6.66 -6.51 -8.29
C VAL A 94 -5.62 -5.41 -8.52
N ILE A 95 -5.21 -5.24 -9.77
CA ILE A 95 -4.22 -4.25 -10.14
C ILE A 95 -4.78 -3.34 -11.22
N LYS A 96 -4.62 -2.05 -11.03
CA LYS A 96 -5.00 -1.06 -12.01
C LYS A 96 -3.76 -0.34 -12.49
N GLU A 97 -3.50 -0.44 -13.79
CA GLU A 97 -2.42 0.35 -14.41
C GLU A 97 -2.99 1.69 -14.83
N VAL A 98 -2.32 2.76 -14.44
CA VAL A 98 -2.74 4.11 -14.78
C VAL A 98 -1.76 4.67 -15.80
N LYS A 99 -2.26 4.93 -17.00
CA LYS A 99 -1.43 5.52 -18.04
C LYS A 99 -1.29 7.01 -17.80
N ASN A 100 -0.09 7.51 -18.09
CA ASN A 100 0.17 8.93 -17.98
C ASN A 100 -0.30 9.61 -19.27
N ASP A 101 -1.48 10.23 -19.22
CA ASP A 101 -2.07 10.89 -20.36
C ASP A 101 -1.63 12.35 -20.50
N LEU A 102 -0.84 12.85 -19.56
CA LEU A 102 -0.42 14.24 -19.59
C LEU A 102 0.35 14.58 -20.85
N HIS A 103 1.16 13.65 -21.35
CA HIS A 103 1.94 13.88 -22.56
C HIS A 103 1.07 14.01 -23.80
N ARG A 104 -0.05 13.30 -23.82
CA ARG A 104 -0.95 13.35 -24.97
C ARG A 104 -1.79 14.61 -24.96
N ASN A 105 -2.02 15.16 -23.80
CA ASN A 105 -2.84 16.36 -23.66
C ASN A 105 -2.02 17.63 -23.67
N ALA A 106 -0.74 17.51 -23.55
CA ALA A 106 0.16 18.65 -23.64
C ALA A 106 0.53 18.95 -25.09
#